data_efec551172eb721f9477de8b204160e0
#
_entry.id   efec551172eb721f9477de8b204160e0
#
_cell.length_a   1.000
_cell.length_b   1.000
_cell.length_c   1.000
_cell.angle_alpha   90.00
_cell.angle_beta   90.00
_cell.angle_gamma   90.00
#
_symmetry.space_group_name_H-M   'P 1'
#
loop_
_entity.id
_entity.type
_entity.pdbx_description
1 polymer ?
#
loop_
_entity_poly.entity_id
_entity_poly.type
_entity_poly.pdbx_seq_one_letter_code
_entity_poly.pdbx_strand_id
1 'polypeptide(L)'
;MSQSPVTVVGAGVVGLTTALALQARGLTVRVIDREGPAAGASAGNAGAFAFTEILPLASPRMIRQAPKWLLDPLGPLSVPPRYAARIAPWMWRFWKASWPAQVRASTVAQTALMKLSQAALD
;
A
#
# COMPACT_ATOMS: atom_id res chain seq x y z
N MET A 1 27.67 -20.04 18.22
CA MET A 1 27.51 -18.60 18.37
C MET A 1 26.02 -18.32 18.46
N SER A 2 25.53 -17.85 19.61
CA SER A 2 24.10 -17.49 19.77
C SER A 2 23.84 -16.26 18.94
N GLN A 3 23.06 -16.40 17.86
CA GLN A 3 22.62 -15.24 17.06
C GLN A 3 21.58 -14.46 17.88
N SER A 4 21.75 -13.16 17.97
CA SER A 4 20.76 -12.29 18.57
C SER A 4 19.44 -12.38 17.79
N PRO A 5 18.28 -12.44 18.46
CA PRO A 5 17.00 -12.54 17.76
C PRO A 5 16.72 -11.29 16.93
N VAL A 6 16.14 -11.49 15.73
CA VAL A 6 15.58 -10.40 14.91
C VAL A 6 14.33 -9.88 15.60
N THR A 7 14.29 -8.58 15.86
CA THR A 7 13.12 -7.95 16.49
C THR A 7 12.23 -7.34 15.42
N VAL A 8 10.97 -7.78 15.37
CA VAL A 8 9.90 -7.21 14.53
C VAL A 8 9.02 -6.34 15.43
N VAL A 9 8.86 -5.08 15.05
CA VAL A 9 8.01 -4.12 15.77
C VAL A 9 6.67 -4.00 15.07
N GLY A 10 5.62 -4.35 15.79
CA GLY A 10 4.25 -4.42 15.31
C GLY A 10 3.80 -5.87 15.05
N ALA A 11 2.70 -6.28 15.69
CA ALA A 11 2.08 -7.60 15.55
C ALA A 11 0.80 -7.54 14.69
N GLY A 12 0.71 -6.61 13.74
CA GLY A 12 -0.30 -6.62 12.68
C GLY A 12 0.00 -7.69 11.62
N VAL A 13 -0.84 -7.78 10.59
CA VAL A 13 -0.69 -8.79 9.52
C VAL A 13 0.70 -8.76 8.88
N VAL A 14 1.26 -7.58 8.60
CA VAL A 14 2.59 -7.44 7.98
C VAL A 14 3.69 -7.93 8.93
N GLY A 15 3.65 -7.53 10.21
CA GLY A 15 4.66 -7.94 11.19
C GLY A 15 4.65 -9.43 11.47
N LEU A 16 3.46 -10.03 11.63
CA LEU A 16 3.31 -11.46 11.88
C LEU A 16 3.76 -12.31 10.69
N THR A 17 3.37 -11.96 9.46
CA THR A 17 3.80 -12.67 8.25
C THR A 17 5.31 -12.53 8.01
N THR A 18 5.88 -11.35 8.29
CA THR A 18 7.34 -11.16 8.26
C THR A 18 8.04 -12.04 9.29
N ALA A 19 7.53 -12.11 10.52
CA ALA A 19 8.11 -12.95 11.57
C ALA A 19 8.08 -14.43 11.19
N LEU A 20 6.97 -14.92 10.64
CA LEU A 20 6.83 -16.30 10.15
C LEU A 20 7.81 -16.60 9.01
N ALA A 21 7.95 -15.68 8.04
CA ALA A 21 8.89 -15.82 6.94
C ALA A 21 10.36 -15.86 7.39
N LEU A 22 10.70 -15.12 8.43
CA LEU A 22 12.03 -15.14 9.04
C LEU A 22 12.28 -16.44 9.82
N GLN A 23 11.28 -16.92 10.57
CA GLN A 23 11.36 -18.21 11.27
C GLN A 23 11.53 -19.39 10.28
N ALA A 24 10.80 -19.37 9.16
CA ALA A 24 10.95 -20.39 8.11
C ALA A 24 12.37 -20.44 7.52
N ARG A 25 13.12 -19.33 7.65
CA ARG A 25 14.54 -19.25 7.26
C ARG A 25 15.52 -19.61 8.39
N GLY A 26 15.02 -20.14 9.50
CA GLY A 26 15.84 -20.58 10.64
C GLY A 26 16.29 -19.46 11.57
N LEU A 27 15.73 -18.26 11.46
CA LEU A 27 16.07 -17.15 12.33
C LEU A 27 15.22 -17.17 13.62
N THR A 28 15.86 -16.83 14.74
CA THR A 28 15.12 -16.57 15.98
C THR A 28 14.49 -15.20 15.88
N VAL A 29 13.16 -15.11 16.09
CA VAL A 29 12.42 -13.86 15.95
C VAL A 29 11.70 -13.49 17.24
N ARG A 30 11.75 -12.20 17.59
CA ARG A 30 10.97 -11.58 18.66
C ARG A 30 10.01 -10.58 18.06
N VAL A 31 8.71 -10.70 18.32
CA VAL A 31 7.70 -9.71 17.92
C VAL A 31 7.34 -8.86 19.13
N ILE A 32 7.29 -7.56 18.94
CA ILE A 32 6.91 -6.59 19.97
C ILE A 32 5.74 -5.77 19.45
N ASP A 33 4.67 -5.71 20.23
CA ASP A 33 3.51 -4.87 19.94
C ASP A 33 3.00 -4.18 21.21
N ARG A 34 2.33 -3.06 21.03
CA ARG A 34 1.78 -2.26 22.12
C ARG A 34 0.52 -2.86 22.73
N GLU A 35 -0.33 -3.49 21.91
CA GLU A 35 -1.68 -3.93 22.28
C GLU A 35 -1.90 -5.43 22.08
N GLY A 36 -0.93 -6.12 21.47
CA GLY A 36 -1.01 -7.55 21.19
C GLY A 36 -1.28 -7.90 19.72
N PRO A 37 -1.33 -9.20 19.38
CA PRO A 37 -1.47 -9.64 18.00
C PRO A 37 -2.77 -9.18 17.36
N ALA A 38 -2.68 -8.57 16.19
CA ALA A 38 -3.79 -8.10 15.35
C ALA A 38 -4.73 -7.08 16.03
N ALA A 39 -4.39 -6.52 17.19
CA ALA A 39 -5.26 -5.62 17.95
C ALA A 39 -5.56 -4.27 17.28
N GLY A 40 -4.72 -3.83 16.33
CA GLY A 40 -4.89 -2.58 15.59
C GLY A 40 -5.69 -2.72 14.29
N ALA A 41 -5.23 -2.04 13.25
CA ALA A 41 -5.90 -2.00 11.93
C ALA A 41 -6.15 -3.38 11.29
N SER A 42 -5.39 -4.40 11.67
CA SER A 42 -5.58 -5.77 11.17
C SER A 42 -6.86 -6.43 11.66
N ALA A 43 -7.38 -6.06 12.84
CA ALA A 43 -8.61 -6.61 13.40
C ALA A 43 -9.86 -6.25 12.59
N GLY A 44 -9.85 -5.06 11.95
CA GLY A 44 -10.98 -4.57 11.14
C GLY A 44 -10.78 -4.76 9.64
N ASN A 45 -9.81 -5.57 9.22
CA ASN A 45 -9.52 -5.81 7.82
C ASN A 45 -10.66 -6.58 7.14
N ALA A 46 -10.99 -6.19 5.90
CA ALA A 46 -12.04 -6.84 5.11
C ALA A 46 -11.69 -8.27 4.66
N GLY A 47 -10.47 -8.73 4.87
CA GLY A 47 -10.01 -10.07 4.47
C GLY A 47 -9.91 -10.28 2.96
N ALA A 48 -9.92 -9.22 2.16
CA ALA A 48 -9.85 -9.31 0.71
C ALA A 48 -8.40 -9.27 0.21
N PHE A 49 -8.06 -10.20 -0.69
CA PHE A 49 -6.80 -10.22 -1.43
C PHE A 49 -7.02 -9.73 -2.86
N ALA A 50 -6.58 -8.50 -3.14
CA ALA A 50 -6.81 -7.82 -4.43
C ALA A 50 -5.63 -8.02 -5.39
N PHE A 51 -5.31 -9.26 -5.77
CA PHE A 51 -4.18 -9.57 -6.68
C PHE A 51 -4.34 -8.99 -8.08
N THR A 52 -5.55 -8.62 -8.48
CA THR A 52 -5.85 -8.00 -9.77
C THR A 52 -5.66 -6.49 -9.79
N GLU A 53 -5.48 -5.87 -8.63
CA GLU A 53 -5.27 -4.43 -8.47
C GLU A 53 -3.83 -4.00 -8.81
N ILE A 54 -3.44 -4.22 -10.07
CA ILE A 54 -2.08 -3.93 -10.57
C ILE A 54 -1.93 -2.55 -11.21
N LEU A 55 -3.05 -1.88 -11.51
CA LEU A 55 -3.01 -0.57 -12.12
C LEU A 55 -2.83 0.54 -11.06
N PRO A 56 -1.84 1.42 -11.22
CA PRO A 56 -1.68 2.54 -10.29
C PRO A 56 -2.86 3.51 -10.39
N LEU A 57 -3.28 4.06 -9.25
CA LEU A 57 -4.33 5.07 -9.18
C LEU A 57 -3.98 6.31 -10.03
N ALA A 58 -2.71 6.73 -10.00
CA ALA A 58 -2.18 7.77 -10.84
C ALA A 58 -2.13 7.27 -12.30
N SER A 59 -3.05 7.72 -13.14
CA SER A 59 -3.15 7.33 -14.54
C SER A 59 -3.58 8.49 -15.44
N PRO A 60 -3.29 8.46 -16.76
CA PRO A 60 -3.72 9.49 -17.69
C PRO A 60 -5.25 9.66 -17.74
N ARG A 61 -6.00 8.59 -17.51
CA ARG A 61 -7.46 8.61 -17.44
C ARG A 61 -7.94 9.41 -16.22
N MET A 62 -7.32 9.18 -15.05
CA MET A 62 -7.61 9.89 -13.80
C MET A 62 -7.42 11.40 -13.95
N ILE A 63 -6.28 11.81 -14.53
CA ILE A 63 -5.98 13.23 -14.76
C ILE A 63 -7.02 13.90 -15.65
N ARG A 64 -7.49 13.23 -16.71
CA ARG A 64 -8.52 13.76 -17.60
C ARG A 64 -9.89 13.87 -16.93
N GLN A 65 -10.20 12.98 -15.99
CA GLN A 65 -11.49 12.96 -15.30
C GLN A 65 -11.51 13.85 -14.04
N ALA A 66 -10.36 14.12 -13.44
CA ALA A 66 -10.23 14.88 -12.20
C ALA A 66 -10.96 16.25 -12.23
N PRO A 67 -10.86 17.08 -13.29
CA PRO A 67 -11.59 18.35 -13.35
C PRO A 67 -13.12 18.16 -13.29
N LYS A 68 -13.65 17.13 -13.95
CA LYS A 68 -15.08 16.81 -13.92
C LYS A 68 -15.52 16.42 -12.51
N TRP A 69 -14.73 15.61 -11.83
CA TRP A 69 -15.04 15.17 -10.46
C TRP A 69 -14.93 16.27 -9.42
N LEU A 70 -14.01 17.23 -9.61
CA LEU A 70 -13.88 18.38 -8.74
C LEU A 70 -15.08 19.35 -8.83
N LEU A 71 -15.76 19.37 -9.98
CA LEU A 71 -16.97 20.19 -10.23
C LEU A 71 -18.26 19.48 -9.86
N ASP A 72 -18.22 18.18 -9.62
CA ASP A 72 -19.37 17.35 -9.26
C ASP A 72 -19.49 17.28 -7.71
N PRO A 73 -20.53 17.85 -7.10
CA PRO A 73 -20.73 17.80 -5.66
C PRO A 73 -20.89 16.37 -5.10
N LEU A 74 -21.31 15.43 -5.94
CA LEU A 74 -21.45 14.00 -5.61
C LEU A 74 -20.30 13.15 -6.14
N GLY A 75 -19.28 13.79 -6.71
CA GLY A 75 -18.12 13.13 -7.31
C GLY A 75 -17.21 12.47 -6.27
N PRO A 76 -16.39 11.53 -6.70
CA PRO A 76 -15.46 10.80 -5.82
C PRO A 76 -14.29 11.66 -5.32
N LEU A 77 -14.13 12.88 -5.83
CA LEU A 77 -13.02 13.78 -5.49
C LEU A 77 -13.58 15.12 -5.01
N SER A 78 -13.51 15.37 -3.71
CA SER A 78 -13.88 16.65 -3.11
C SER A 78 -12.65 17.27 -2.43
N VAL A 79 -12.26 18.46 -2.88
CA VAL A 79 -11.17 19.24 -2.30
C VAL A 79 -11.70 20.59 -1.84
N PRO A 80 -11.82 20.83 -0.52
CA PRO A 80 -12.23 22.12 -0.01
C PRO A 80 -11.28 23.24 -0.49
N PRO A 81 -11.77 24.39 -0.98
CA PRO A 81 -10.93 25.48 -1.52
C PRO A 81 -9.82 25.92 -0.55
N ARG A 82 -10.11 25.96 0.75
CA ARG A 82 -9.13 26.29 1.81
C ARG A 82 -7.95 25.30 1.90
N TYR A 83 -8.10 24.10 1.36
CA TYR A 83 -7.10 23.05 1.40
C TYR A 83 -6.29 22.96 0.09
N ALA A 84 -6.75 23.59 -0.98
CA ALA A 84 -6.17 23.48 -2.32
C ALA A 84 -4.68 23.85 -2.36
N ALA A 85 -4.28 24.96 -1.73
CA ALA A 85 -2.88 25.37 -1.66
C ALA A 85 -2.01 24.36 -0.91
N ARG A 86 -2.54 23.74 0.14
CA ARG A 86 -1.80 22.75 0.95
C ARG A 86 -1.58 21.43 0.21
N ILE A 87 -2.55 21.01 -0.61
CA ILE A 87 -2.46 19.76 -1.37
C ILE A 87 -1.72 19.92 -2.72
N ALA A 88 -1.48 21.14 -3.19
CA ALA A 88 -0.88 21.42 -4.49
C ALA A 88 0.47 20.68 -4.74
N PRO A 89 1.42 20.60 -3.79
CA PRO A 89 2.66 19.85 -4.01
C PRO A 89 2.42 18.34 -4.24
N TRP A 90 1.43 17.77 -3.56
CA TRP A 90 1.04 16.38 -3.77
C TRP A 90 0.36 16.19 -5.13
N MET A 91 -0.55 17.09 -5.53
CA MET A 91 -1.20 17.07 -6.83
C MET A 91 -0.20 17.13 -7.98
N TRP A 92 0.84 17.93 -7.85
CA TRP A 92 1.93 17.99 -8.82
C TRP A 92 2.68 16.65 -8.96
N ARG A 93 2.99 16.01 -7.83
CA ARG A 93 3.62 14.68 -7.83
C ARG A 93 2.70 13.62 -8.44
N PHE A 94 1.41 13.66 -8.10
CA PHE A 94 0.39 12.78 -8.65
C PHE A 94 0.27 12.94 -10.17
N TRP A 95 0.25 14.18 -10.66
CA TRP A 95 0.23 14.47 -12.09
C TRP A 95 1.47 13.89 -12.80
N LYS A 96 2.67 14.09 -12.28
CA LYS A 96 3.90 13.49 -12.82
C LYS A 96 3.85 11.96 -12.82
N ALA A 97 3.35 11.33 -11.75
CA ALA A 97 3.21 9.89 -11.63
C ALA A 97 2.20 9.31 -12.65
N SER A 98 1.30 10.14 -13.17
CA SER A 98 0.29 9.75 -14.16
C SER A 98 0.81 9.71 -15.61
N TRP A 99 2.07 10.03 -15.85
CA TRP A 99 2.64 9.96 -17.18
C TRP A 99 2.75 8.51 -17.67
N PRO A 100 2.50 8.24 -18.98
CA PRO A 100 2.42 6.87 -19.48
C PRO A 100 3.65 6.00 -19.19
N ALA A 101 4.84 6.58 -19.25
CA ALA A 101 6.09 5.88 -18.95
C ALA A 101 6.14 5.45 -17.47
N GLN A 102 5.79 6.36 -16.56
CA GLN A 102 5.78 6.09 -15.12
C GLN A 102 4.70 5.07 -14.75
N VAL A 103 3.51 5.19 -15.35
CA VAL A 103 2.40 4.23 -15.16
C VAL A 103 2.83 2.83 -15.60
N ARG A 104 3.46 2.70 -16.76
CA ARG A 104 3.98 1.40 -17.25
C ARG A 104 5.00 0.80 -16.28
N ALA A 105 5.98 1.60 -15.85
CA ALA A 105 7.00 1.14 -14.89
C ALA A 105 6.38 0.68 -13.57
N SER A 106 5.44 1.47 -13.04
CA SER A 106 4.71 1.13 -11.81
C SER A 106 3.85 -0.13 -11.98
N THR A 107 3.18 -0.30 -13.11
CA THR A 107 2.37 -1.50 -13.39
C THR A 107 3.24 -2.76 -13.46
N VAL A 108 4.40 -2.69 -14.10
CA VAL A 108 5.35 -3.82 -14.14
C VAL A 108 5.82 -4.20 -12.73
N ALA A 109 6.24 -3.21 -11.94
CA ALA A 109 6.67 -3.44 -10.56
C ALA A 109 5.54 -4.01 -9.69
N GLN A 110 4.33 -3.46 -9.79
CA GLN A 110 3.15 -3.94 -9.06
C GLN A 110 2.79 -5.37 -9.46
N THR A 111 2.83 -5.69 -10.75
CA THR A 111 2.56 -7.05 -11.24
C THR A 111 3.57 -8.05 -10.69
N ALA A 112 4.86 -7.70 -10.66
CA ALA A 112 5.90 -8.56 -10.09
C ALA A 112 5.67 -8.79 -8.59
N LEU A 113 5.31 -7.75 -7.84
CA LEU A 113 4.99 -7.84 -6.41
C LEU A 113 3.76 -8.71 -6.16
N MET A 114 2.69 -8.54 -6.95
CA MET A 114 1.47 -9.34 -6.80
C MET A 114 1.71 -10.82 -7.10
N LYS A 115 2.49 -11.14 -8.15
CA LYS A 115 2.88 -12.53 -8.44
C LYS A 115 3.68 -13.15 -7.29
N LEU A 116 4.63 -12.41 -6.71
CA LEU A 116 5.38 -12.87 -5.56
C LEU A 116 4.48 -13.10 -4.33
N SER A 117 3.54 -12.20 -4.10
CA SER A 117 2.58 -12.31 -3.00
C SER A 117 1.64 -13.50 -3.18
N GLN A 118 1.16 -13.76 -4.40
CA GLN A 118 0.31 -14.91 -4.69
C GLN A 118 1.08 -16.22 -4.47
N ALA A 119 2.29 -16.33 -5.00
CA ALA A 119 3.14 -17.51 -4.81
C ALA A 119 3.52 -17.79 -3.35
N ALA A 120 3.41 -16.81 -2.46
CA ALA A 120 3.68 -16.98 -1.03
C ALA A 120 2.44 -17.44 -0.24
N LEU A 121 1.25 -17.48 -0.88
CA LEU A 121 -0.01 -17.96 -0.27
C LEU A 121 -0.36 -19.39 -0.69
N ASP A 122 0.19 -19.87 -1.82
CA ASP A 122 0.10 -21.24 -2.31
C ASP A 122 1.08 -22.16 -1.55
#